data_89c6fd570847b6a9533e52acc278a7cb
#
_entry.id   89c6fd570847b6a9533e52acc278a7cb
#
_cell.length_a   1.000
_cell.length_b   1.000
_cell.length_c   1.000
_cell.angle_alpha   90.00
_cell.angle_beta   90.00
_cell.angle_gamma   90.00
#
_symmetry.space_group_name_H-M   'P 1'
#
loop_
_entity.id
_entity.type
_entity.pdbx_description
1 polymer ?
#
loop_
_entity_poly.entity_id
_entity_poly.type
_entity_poly.pdbx_seq_one_letter_code
_entity_poly.pdbx_strand_id
1 'polypeptide(L)'
;LIYGGDLRDEGFTKFILDEATVLRDRLQTDQLFVENHLAWPQYTKKENTKWYANYKTVVNPVSANIPDDVKGLIQNEELFLEPNCPANKYIWSRCLTEMREKSIYSSDIRVFAGGKFENYLGKMPGVLEEFLIAYKEKKLIFLVGGLGGLTGKLCDSIKNQCLAEEFTEEWQTSHNAFYKELQDIARSHNNNANYDNIKSIIENISISELAKKAGLTAKEYERLMQTPFVDECVHLILKGIKNLSSKKGSLNDQA
;
A
#
# COMPACT_ATOMS: atom_id res chain seq x y z
N LEU A 1 11.41 3.85 6.72
CA LEU A 1 10.31 3.01 6.23
C LEU A 1 9.00 3.78 6.31
N ILE A 2 8.24 3.85 5.21
CA ILE A 2 6.89 4.42 5.20
C ILE A 2 5.90 3.26 5.19
N TYR A 3 4.99 3.25 6.14
CA TYR A 3 4.00 2.19 6.32
C TYR A 3 2.61 2.76 6.60
N GLY A 4 1.61 2.32 5.84
CA GLY A 4 0.19 2.61 6.07
C GLY A 4 -0.47 1.39 6.72
N GLY A 5 -0.78 1.46 8.00
CA GLY A 5 -1.35 0.32 8.69
C GLY A 5 -2.08 0.68 9.97
N ASP A 6 -2.95 -0.22 10.41
CA ASP A 6 -3.63 -0.08 11.68
C ASP A 6 -2.70 -0.45 12.86
N LEU A 7 -3.03 0.06 14.03
CA LEU A 7 -2.26 -0.13 15.27
C LEU A 7 -2.88 -1.23 16.14
N ARG A 8 -3.18 -2.40 15.55
CA ARG A 8 -3.66 -3.56 16.31
C ARG A 8 -2.52 -4.25 17.03
N ASP A 9 -2.74 -4.71 18.26
CA ASP A 9 -1.72 -5.36 19.10
C ASP A 9 -1.12 -6.63 18.46
N GLU A 10 -1.88 -7.35 17.66
CA GLU A 10 -1.42 -8.53 16.90
C GLU A 10 -1.15 -8.21 15.43
N GLY A 11 -1.02 -6.92 15.08
CA GLY A 11 -0.83 -6.46 13.71
C GLY A 11 0.63 -6.41 13.28
N PHE A 12 0.86 -6.37 11.97
CA PHE A 12 2.19 -6.24 11.38
C PHE A 12 2.89 -4.94 11.80
N THR A 13 2.13 -3.89 12.12
CA THR A 13 2.66 -2.60 12.60
C THR A 13 3.46 -2.78 13.89
N LYS A 14 2.95 -3.57 14.85
CA LYS A 14 3.67 -3.87 16.09
C LYS A 14 5.02 -4.50 15.81
N PHE A 15 5.05 -5.51 14.96
CA PHE A 15 6.29 -6.18 14.58
C PHE A 15 7.31 -5.19 13.99
N ILE A 16 6.89 -4.33 13.06
CA ILE A 16 7.76 -3.31 12.45
C ILE A 16 8.35 -2.37 13.52
N LEU A 17 7.53 -1.92 14.48
CA LEU A 17 7.97 -0.98 15.51
C LEU A 17 8.87 -1.62 16.56
N ASP A 18 8.61 -2.89 16.90
CA ASP A 18 9.50 -3.65 17.79
C ASP A 18 10.89 -3.84 17.15
N GLU A 19 10.94 -4.24 15.85
CA GLU A 19 12.20 -4.36 15.11
C GLU A 19 12.92 -3.01 14.94
N ALA A 20 12.19 -1.92 14.71
CA ALA A 20 12.76 -0.58 14.64
C ALA A 20 13.37 -0.16 15.98
N THR A 21 12.77 -0.56 17.11
CA THR A 21 13.29 -0.32 18.44
C THR A 21 14.61 -1.07 18.66
N VAL A 22 14.65 -2.36 18.32
CA VAL A 22 15.88 -3.16 18.38
C VAL A 22 17.00 -2.56 17.52
N LEU A 23 16.66 -2.10 16.30
CA LEU A 23 17.62 -1.47 15.39
C LEU A 23 18.18 -0.17 15.98
N ARG A 24 17.30 0.69 16.52
CA ARG A 24 17.68 1.95 17.16
C ARG A 24 18.66 1.72 18.32
N ASP A 25 18.34 0.77 19.18
CA ASP A 25 19.18 0.45 20.35
C ASP A 25 20.54 -0.14 19.93
N ARG A 26 20.57 -0.94 18.85
CA ARG A 26 21.81 -1.46 18.27
C ARG A 26 22.70 -0.37 17.67
N LEU A 27 22.10 0.59 16.98
CA LEU A 27 22.82 1.67 16.31
C LEU A 27 23.12 2.87 17.22
N GLN A 28 22.57 2.91 18.43
CA GLN A 28 22.71 4.02 19.39
C GLN A 28 22.40 5.38 18.72
N THR A 29 21.27 5.47 18.04
CA THR A 29 20.87 6.67 17.28
C THR A 29 19.52 7.20 17.73
N ASP A 30 19.28 8.49 17.55
CA ASP A 30 17.98 9.13 17.76
C ASP A 30 17.15 9.25 16.47
N GLN A 31 17.58 8.61 15.39
CA GLN A 31 16.87 8.63 14.13
C GLN A 31 15.52 7.90 14.23
N LEU A 32 14.48 8.50 13.69
CA LEU A 32 13.17 7.85 13.50
C LEU A 32 13.23 6.97 12.24
N PHE A 33 12.89 5.69 12.39
CA PHE A 33 12.99 4.72 11.30
C PHE A 33 11.69 4.50 10.55
N VAL A 34 10.55 4.80 11.16
CA VAL A 34 9.22 4.50 10.61
C VAL A 34 8.35 5.74 10.55
N GLU A 35 7.77 6.02 9.40
CA GLU A 35 6.59 6.88 9.28
C GLU A 35 5.36 5.99 9.18
N ASN A 36 4.43 6.13 10.12
CA ASN A 36 3.16 5.41 10.09
C ASN A 36 2.05 6.35 9.64
N HIS A 37 1.52 6.10 8.44
CA HIS A 37 0.45 6.88 7.85
C HIS A 37 -0.91 6.33 8.25
N LEU A 38 -1.75 7.16 8.83
CA LEU A 38 -3.11 6.83 9.22
C LEU A 38 -4.14 7.72 8.52
N ALA A 39 -5.19 7.09 8.02
CA ALA A 39 -6.36 7.78 7.49
C ALA A 39 -7.30 8.23 8.60
N TRP A 40 -8.08 9.29 8.36
CA TRP A 40 -9.28 9.56 9.13
C TRP A 40 -10.33 8.45 8.83
N PRO A 41 -11.12 8.01 9.82
CA PRO A 41 -11.15 8.38 11.23
C PRO A 41 -10.23 7.49 12.09
N GLN A 42 -9.36 6.69 11.51
CA GLN A 42 -8.54 5.73 12.25
C GLN A 42 -7.63 6.41 13.29
N TYR A 43 -7.07 7.57 12.97
CA TYR A 43 -6.21 8.30 13.90
C TYR A 43 -6.97 8.97 15.07
N THR A 44 -8.32 9.06 15.02
CA THR A 44 -9.12 9.60 16.16
C THR A 44 -9.30 8.58 17.28
N LYS A 45 -8.91 7.33 17.08
CA LYS A 45 -9.00 6.30 18.13
C LYS A 45 -8.08 6.61 19.30
N LYS A 46 -8.62 6.65 20.51
CA LYS A 46 -7.87 6.95 21.75
C LYS A 46 -6.76 5.93 22.04
N GLU A 47 -6.92 4.70 21.63
CA GLU A 47 -5.93 3.64 21.77
C GLU A 47 -4.62 3.97 21.05
N ASN A 48 -4.68 4.71 19.96
CA ASN A 48 -3.51 5.10 19.17
C ASN A 48 -2.55 5.99 19.98
N THR A 49 -3.06 6.81 20.90
CA THR A 49 -2.22 7.65 21.76
C THR A 49 -1.27 6.82 22.62
N LYS A 50 -1.74 5.71 23.18
CA LYS A 50 -0.90 4.79 23.97
C LYS A 50 0.15 4.12 23.08
N TRP A 51 -0.23 3.72 21.88
CA TRP A 51 0.66 3.13 20.90
C TRP A 51 1.83 4.06 20.57
N TYR A 52 1.52 5.28 20.16
CA TYR A 52 2.55 6.27 19.83
C TYR A 52 3.41 6.67 21.02
N ALA A 53 2.84 6.70 22.23
CA ALA A 53 3.64 6.95 23.44
C ALA A 53 4.71 5.86 23.68
N ASN A 54 4.37 4.59 23.39
CA ASN A 54 5.29 3.47 23.55
C ASN A 54 6.43 3.47 22.50
N TYR A 55 6.16 3.95 21.27
CA TYR A 55 7.09 3.89 20.14
C TYR A 55 7.58 5.27 19.67
N LYS A 56 7.39 6.32 20.48
CA LYS A 56 7.72 7.71 20.12
C LYS A 56 9.17 7.93 19.68
N THR A 57 10.07 7.03 20.05
CA THR A 57 11.51 7.10 19.74
C THR A 57 11.87 6.47 18.41
N VAL A 58 10.94 5.77 17.75
CA VAL A 58 11.22 5.06 16.50
C VAL A 58 10.18 5.34 15.40
N VAL A 59 9.02 5.92 15.75
CA VAL A 59 7.92 6.18 14.81
C VAL A 59 7.53 7.65 14.77
N ASN A 60 7.33 8.16 13.55
CA ASN A 60 6.67 9.43 13.26
C ASN A 60 5.25 9.15 12.76
N PRO A 61 4.20 9.47 13.53
CA PRO A 61 2.82 9.33 13.07
C PRO A 61 2.47 10.44 12.06
N VAL A 62 1.92 10.06 10.94
CA VAL A 62 1.50 10.97 9.87
C VAL A 62 0.00 10.80 9.63
N SER A 63 -0.80 11.78 10.03
CA SER A 63 -2.23 11.81 9.74
C SER A 63 -2.46 12.34 8.32
N ALA A 64 -3.28 11.63 7.55
CA ALA A 64 -3.75 12.12 6.26
C ALA A 64 -4.91 13.12 6.47
N ASN A 65 -5.02 14.09 5.59
CA ASN A 65 -6.13 15.04 5.61
C ASN A 65 -7.44 14.33 5.25
N ILE A 66 -8.55 14.90 5.71
CA ILE A 66 -9.87 14.51 5.22
C ILE A 66 -10.04 15.15 3.84
N PRO A 67 -10.36 14.37 2.79
CA PRO A 67 -10.61 14.94 1.47
C PRO A 67 -11.78 15.93 1.47
N ASP A 68 -11.65 17.03 0.73
CA ASP A 68 -12.65 18.11 0.71
C ASP A 68 -14.01 17.62 0.20
N ASP A 69 -14.02 16.64 -0.71
CA ASP A 69 -15.24 16.07 -1.30
C ASP A 69 -16.11 15.28 -0.29
N VAL A 70 -15.55 14.85 0.83
CA VAL A 70 -16.30 14.13 1.89
C VAL A 70 -16.38 14.90 3.20
N LYS A 71 -15.66 16.01 3.34
CA LYS A 71 -15.61 16.78 4.57
C LYS A 71 -16.98 17.27 5.00
N GLY A 72 -17.79 17.71 4.07
CA GLY A 72 -19.18 18.17 4.32
C GLY A 72 -20.15 17.05 4.73
N LEU A 73 -19.76 15.77 4.58
CA LEU A 73 -20.56 14.61 5.00
C LEU A 73 -20.27 14.19 6.45
N ILE A 74 -19.24 14.78 7.07
CA ILE A 74 -18.76 14.42 8.41
C ILE A 74 -19.36 15.40 9.42
N GLN A 75 -20.09 14.88 10.39
CA GLN A 75 -20.72 15.71 11.43
C GLN A 75 -19.71 16.18 12.49
N ASN A 76 -18.75 15.35 12.84
CA ASN A 76 -17.72 15.67 13.82
C ASN A 76 -16.40 14.95 13.46
N GLU A 77 -15.38 15.72 13.12
CA GLU A 77 -14.07 15.21 12.70
C GLU A 77 -13.24 14.62 13.85
N GLU A 78 -13.61 14.90 15.10
CA GLU A 78 -12.90 14.38 16.29
C GLU A 78 -13.38 12.99 16.70
N LEU A 79 -14.53 12.55 16.19
CA LEU A 79 -15.11 11.26 16.54
C LEU A 79 -14.77 10.18 15.52
N PHE A 80 -14.57 8.97 16.05
CA PHE A 80 -14.43 7.81 15.22
C PHE A 80 -15.74 7.50 14.47
N LEU A 81 -15.65 7.35 13.15
CA LEU A 81 -16.78 6.99 12.30
C LEU A 81 -16.82 5.47 12.08
N GLU A 82 -17.86 4.80 12.57
CA GLU A 82 -18.04 3.37 12.34
C GLU A 82 -18.39 3.08 10.86
N PRO A 83 -17.73 2.13 10.18
CA PRO A 83 -18.01 1.78 8.79
C PRO A 83 -19.18 0.80 8.66
N ASN A 84 -20.31 1.11 9.31
CA ASN A 84 -21.48 0.24 9.49
C ASN A 84 -22.58 0.40 8.44
N CYS A 85 -22.42 1.35 7.53
CA CYS A 85 -23.34 1.57 6.41
C CYS A 85 -22.59 2.00 5.15
N PRO A 86 -23.20 1.92 3.94
CA PRO A 86 -22.56 2.28 2.70
C PRO A 86 -21.99 3.71 2.66
N ALA A 87 -22.73 4.69 3.19
CA ALA A 87 -22.30 6.09 3.23
C ALA A 87 -21.01 6.26 4.06
N ASN A 88 -20.95 5.66 5.24
CA ASN A 88 -19.77 5.70 6.10
C ASN A 88 -18.58 4.96 5.43
N LYS A 89 -18.83 3.82 4.78
CA LYS A 89 -17.80 3.11 4.00
C LYS A 89 -17.27 3.96 2.84
N TYR A 90 -18.13 4.75 2.18
CA TYR A 90 -17.70 5.67 1.14
C TYR A 90 -16.74 6.73 1.70
N ILE A 91 -17.08 7.37 2.82
CA ILE A 91 -16.20 8.35 3.49
C ILE A 91 -14.87 7.70 3.85
N TRP A 92 -14.88 6.52 4.46
CA TRP A 92 -13.68 5.74 4.76
C TRP A 92 -12.83 5.48 3.52
N SER A 93 -13.46 5.08 2.43
CA SER A 93 -12.73 4.75 1.20
C SER A 93 -12.00 5.97 0.64
N ARG A 94 -12.60 7.15 0.71
CA ARG A 94 -11.97 8.41 0.27
C ARG A 94 -10.79 8.79 1.15
N CYS A 95 -10.95 8.70 2.47
CA CYS A 95 -9.88 8.99 3.41
C CYS A 95 -8.70 7.99 3.29
N LEU A 96 -8.99 6.71 3.01
CA LEU A 96 -7.95 5.71 2.74
C LEU A 96 -7.21 5.99 1.43
N THR A 97 -7.91 6.39 0.36
CA THR A 97 -7.28 6.80 -0.89
C THR A 97 -6.32 7.97 -0.67
N GLU A 98 -6.74 9.02 0.03
CA GLU A 98 -5.91 10.18 0.37
C GLU A 98 -4.65 9.79 1.14
N MET A 99 -4.80 8.94 2.16
CA MET A 99 -3.67 8.42 2.93
C MET A 99 -2.68 7.63 2.06
N ARG A 100 -3.19 6.78 1.16
CA ARG A 100 -2.37 5.99 0.24
C ARG A 100 -1.62 6.86 -0.74
N GLU A 101 -2.29 7.84 -1.35
CA GLU A 101 -1.67 8.82 -2.23
C GLU A 101 -0.54 9.56 -1.51
N LYS A 102 -0.81 10.13 -0.33
CA LYS A 102 0.19 10.82 0.49
C LYS A 102 1.39 9.92 0.82
N SER A 103 1.14 8.69 1.25
CA SER A 103 2.19 7.71 1.56
C SER A 103 3.04 7.35 0.33
N ILE A 104 2.40 7.21 -0.84
CA ILE A 104 3.09 6.87 -2.08
C ILE A 104 3.89 8.07 -2.60
N TYR A 105 3.33 9.29 -2.57
CA TYR A 105 4.07 10.49 -2.97
C TYR A 105 5.33 10.70 -2.14
N SER A 106 5.29 10.41 -0.85
CA SER A 106 6.43 10.53 0.08
C SER A 106 7.47 9.42 -0.06
N SER A 107 7.27 8.43 -0.91
CA SER A 107 8.18 7.29 -1.09
C SER A 107 8.76 7.23 -2.51
N ASP A 108 10.01 6.78 -2.65
CA ASP A 108 10.63 6.50 -3.94
C ASP A 108 10.40 5.04 -4.37
N ILE A 109 10.33 4.15 -3.42
CA ILE A 109 10.27 2.69 -3.60
C ILE A 109 9.06 2.14 -2.89
N ARG A 110 8.33 1.23 -3.55
CA ARG A 110 7.22 0.49 -2.95
C ARG A 110 7.48 -1.01 -3.07
N VAL A 111 7.35 -1.69 -1.92
CA VAL A 111 7.40 -3.16 -1.84
C VAL A 111 6.01 -3.65 -1.51
N PHE A 112 5.48 -4.52 -2.34
CA PHE A 112 4.16 -5.12 -2.17
C PHE A 112 4.29 -6.59 -1.80
N ALA A 113 3.59 -7.01 -0.74
CA ALA A 113 3.57 -8.39 -0.26
C ALA A 113 2.22 -8.71 0.39
N GLY A 114 1.69 -9.91 0.20
CA GLY A 114 0.42 -10.34 0.78
C GLY A 114 -0.77 -9.50 0.31
N GLY A 115 -1.59 -9.05 1.26
CA GLY A 115 -2.80 -8.26 0.99
C GLY A 115 -4.08 -9.09 1.02
N LYS A 116 -5.20 -8.42 1.36
CA LYS A 116 -6.53 -9.03 1.51
C LYS A 116 -7.38 -8.78 0.28
N PHE A 117 -8.25 -9.74 -0.05
CA PHE A 117 -9.29 -9.59 -1.06
C PHE A 117 -10.63 -9.15 -0.48
N GLU A 118 -10.87 -9.47 0.79
CA GLU A 118 -12.14 -9.29 1.49
C GLU A 118 -11.96 -8.48 2.77
N ASN A 119 -13.08 -8.00 3.31
CA ASN A 119 -13.12 -7.30 4.60
C ASN A 119 -12.17 -6.09 4.68
N TYR A 120 -12.07 -5.34 3.60
CA TYR A 120 -11.37 -4.06 3.54
C TYR A 120 -12.36 -2.87 3.53
N LEU A 121 -11.87 -1.68 3.77
CA LEU A 121 -12.69 -0.47 3.88
C LEU A 121 -12.51 0.52 2.71
N GLY A 122 -11.63 0.21 1.75
CA GLY A 122 -11.38 1.04 0.57
C GLY A 122 -12.41 0.83 -0.54
N LYS A 123 -12.31 1.61 -1.61
CA LYS A 123 -13.10 1.42 -2.85
C LYS A 123 -12.67 0.18 -3.66
N MET A 124 -11.54 -0.39 -3.33
CA MET A 124 -10.98 -1.65 -3.83
C MET A 124 -10.02 -2.20 -2.80
N PRO A 125 -9.52 -3.45 -2.94
CA PRO A 125 -8.50 -4.00 -2.05
C PRO A 125 -7.29 -3.07 -1.89
N GLY A 126 -6.86 -2.82 -0.65
CA GLY A 126 -5.90 -1.76 -0.33
C GLY A 126 -4.57 -1.87 -1.07
N VAL A 127 -3.99 -3.08 -1.13
CA VAL A 127 -2.72 -3.33 -1.83
C VAL A 127 -2.87 -3.12 -3.35
N LEU A 128 -4.03 -3.45 -3.93
CA LEU A 128 -4.31 -3.18 -5.35
C LEU A 128 -4.35 -1.67 -5.62
N GLU A 129 -5.06 -0.91 -4.79
CA GLU A 129 -5.13 0.55 -4.94
C GLU A 129 -3.74 1.19 -4.81
N GLU A 130 -2.96 0.80 -3.80
CA GLU A 130 -1.59 1.29 -3.63
C GLU A 130 -0.69 0.94 -4.83
N PHE A 131 -0.83 -0.27 -5.37
CA PHE A 131 -0.09 -0.67 -6.56
C PHE A 131 -0.43 0.21 -7.78
N LEU A 132 -1.71 0.43 -8.03
CA LEU A 132 -2.17 1.24 -9.16
C LEU A 132 -1.70 2.70 -9.04
N ILE A 133 -1.76 3.28 -7.83
CA ILE A 133 -1.25 4.63 -7.57
C ILE A 133 0.27 4.66 -7.79
N ALA A 134 1.02 3.70 -7.23
CA ALA A 134 2.48 3.64 -7.37
C ALA A 134 2.90 3.45 -8.84
N TYR A 135 2.17 2.65 -9.60
CA TYR A 135 2.41 2.44 -11.02
C TYR A 135 2.17 3.70 -11.85
N LYS A 136 1.04 4.40 -11.60
CA LYS A 136 0.72 5.69 -12.21
C LYS A 136 1.78 6.74 -11.92
N GLU A 137 2.23 6.82 -10.66
CA GLU A 137 3.26 7.75 -10.19
C GLU A 137 4.69 7.31 -10.54
N LYS A 138 4.84 6.23 -11.34
CA LYS A 138 6.13 5.72 -11.83
C LYS A 138 7.13 5.40 -10.73
N LYS A 139 6.66 5.02 -9.54
CA LYS A 139 7.52 4.61 -8.43
C LYS A 139 8.28 3.34 -8.76
N LEU A 140 9.39 3.09 -8.07
CA LEU A 140 10.10 1.83 -8.14
C LEU A 140 9.28 0.76 -7.40
N ILE A 141 8.87 -0.27 -8.10
CA ILE A 141 7.95 -1.30 -7.58
C ILE A 141 8.67 -2.64 -7.47
N PHE A 142 8.57 -3.27 -6.30
CA PHE A 142 8.98 -4.64 -6.04
C PHE A 142 7.77 -5.46 -5.64
N LEU A 143 7.47 -6.54 -6.37
CA LEU A 143 6.33 -7.44 -6.13
C LEU A 143 6.83 -8.75 -5.50
N VAL A 144 6.52 -8.96 -4.24
CA VAL A 144 6.85 -10.20 -3.49
C VAL A 144 5.63 -11.12 -3.54
N GLY A 145 5.45 -11.80 -4.67
CA GLY A 145 4.27 -12.63 -4.92
C GLY A 145 4.29 -14.00 -4.24
N GLY A 146 5.49 -14.57 -4.00
CA GLY A 146 5.64 -15.91 -3.42
C GLY A 146 5.09 -16.06 -1.99
N LEU A 147 4.81 -14.95 -1.29
CA LEU A 147 4.12 -14.97 0.00
C LEU A 147 2.58 -15.05 -0.13
N GLY A 148 2.07 -15.12 -1.35
CA GLY A 148 0.63 -15.27 -1.62
C GLY A 148 -0.18 -13.99 -1.42
N GLY A 149 -1.46 -14.18 -1.07
CA GLY A 149 -2.42 -13.09 -0.92
C GLY A 149 -2.67 -12.33 -2.23
N LEU A 150 -3.12 -11.08 -2.10
CA LEU A 150 -3.43 -10.24 -3.26
C LEU A 150 -2.21 -10.02 -4.17
N THR A 151 -1.01 -9.81 -3.59
CA THR A 151 0.21 -9.61 -4.37
C THR A 151 0.56 -10.84 -5.20
N GLY A 152 0.35 -12.06 -4.68
CA GLY A 152 0.53 -13.30 -5.44
C GLY A 152 -0.38 -13.33 -6.67
N LYS A 153 -1.68 -13.08 -6.49
CA LYS A 153 -2.65 -13.01 -7.60
C LYS A 153 -2.33 -11.89 -8.60
N LEU A 154 -1.84 -10.76 -8.12
CA LEU A 154 -1.40 -9.67 -8.99
C LEU A 154 -0.20 -10.09 -9.85
N CYS A 155 0.78 -10.79 -9.25
CA CYS A 155 1.92 -11.35 -9.98
C CYS A 155 1.47 -12.35 -11.06
N ASP A 156 0.54 -13.23 -10.73
CA ASP A 156 -0.01 -14.21 -11.67
C ASP A 156 -0.77 -13.52 -12.81
N SER A 157 -1.57 -12.49 -12.49
CA SER A 157 -2.31 -11.71 -13.49
C SER A 157 -1.36 -10.99 -14.46
N ILE A 158 -0.31 -10.35 -13.96
CA ILE A 158 0.70 -9.68 -14.78
C ILE A 158 1.47 -10.69 -15.65
N LYS A 159 1.88 -11.82 -15.09
CA LYS A 159 2.63 -12.84 -15.80
C LYS A 159 1.81 -13.47 -16.93
N ASN A 160 0.55 -13.75 -16.68
CA ASN A 160 -0.35 -14.40 -17.63
C ASN A 160 -1.07 -13.41 -18.55
N GLN A 161 -0.90 -12.09 -18.35
CA GLN A 161 -1.63 -11.03 -19.04
C GLN A 161 -3.13 -11.26 -19.01
N CYS A 162 -3.63 -11.70 -17.87
CA CYS A 162 -5.03 -12.06 -17.64
C CYS A 162 -5.43 -11.65 -16.23
N LEU A 163 -6.45 -10.80 -16.13
CA LEU A 163 -6.94 -10.32 -14.84
C LEU A 163 -7.51 -11.49 -14.01
N ALA A 164 -7.06 -11.66 -12.78
CA ALA A 164 -7.63 -12.63 -11.87
C ALA A 164 -9.08 -12.25 -11.50
N GLU A 165 -9.93 -13.26 -11.30
CA GLU A 165 -11.35 -13.08 -10.99
C GLU A 165 -11.57 -12.20 -9.75
N GLU A 166 -10.70 -12.34 -8.74
CA GLU A 166 -10.75 -11.57 -7.50
C GLU A 166 -10.56 -10.05 -7.72
N PHE A 167 -10.11 -9.63 -8.90
CA PHE A 167 -9.96 -8.22 -9.28
C PHE A 167 -11.11 -7.70 -10.14
N THR A 168 -12.24 -8.40 -10.21
CA THR A 168 -13.43 -7.95 -10.93
C THR A 168 -14.47 -7.33 -10.00
N GLU A 169 -15.34 -6.47 -10.53
CA GLU A 169 -16.41 -5.86 -9.74
C GLU A 169 -17.43 -6.91 -9.29
N GLU A 170 -17.70 -7.89 -10.11
CA GLU A 170 -18.62 -9.00 -9.82
C GLU A 170 -18.14 -9.80 -8.61
N TRP A 171 -16.88 -10.18 -8.62
CA TRP A 171 -16.30 -10.92 -7.48
C TRP A 171 -16.30 -10.09 -6.21
N GLN A 172 -15.88 -8.83 -6.29
CA GLN A 172 -15.83 -7.93 -5.13
C GLN A 172 -17.23 -7.68 -4.55
N THR A 173 -18.25 -7.57 -5.42
CA THR A 173 -19.64 -7.39 -5.01
C THR A 173 -20.19 -8.63 -4.30
N SER A 174 -19.82 -9.83 -4.74
CA SER A 174 -20.30 -11.07 -4.14
C SER A 174 -19.61 -11.43 -2.82
N HIS A 175 -18.39 -10.91 -2.56
CA HIS A 175 -17.59 -11.28 -1.39
C HIS A 175 -17.46 -10.17 -0.34
N ASN A 176 -17.86 -8.94 -0.64
CA ASN A 176 -17.75 -7.82 0.30
C ASN A 176 -19.10 -7.14 0.56
N ALA A 177 -19.55 -7.19 1.81
CA ALA A 177 -20.80 -6.58 2.22
C ALA A 177 -20.83 -5.06 1.92
N PHE A 178 -21.95 -4.59 1.36
CA PHE A 178 -22.18 -3.20 0.95
C PHE A 178 -21.27 -2.70 -0.16
N TYR A 179 -20.57 -3.58 -0.87
CA TYR A 179 -19.61 -3.14 -1.90
C TYR A 179 -20.33 -2.48 -3.08
N LYS A 180 -21.44 -3.07 -3.53
CA LYS A 180 -22.24 -2.51 -4.62
C LYS A 180 -22.75 -1.11 -4.29
N GLU A 181 -23.34 -0.95 -3.12
CA GLU A 181 -23.88 0.34 -2.66
C GLU A 181 -22.77 1.39 -2.49
N LEU A 182 -21.60 0.97 -2.00
CA LEU A 182 -20.43 1.84 -1.92
C LEU A 182 -20.02 2.32 -3.31
N GLN A 183 -19.94 1.42 -4.32
CA GLN A 183 -19.58 1.78 -5.68
C GLN A 183 -20.64 2.68 -6.32
N ASP A 184 -21.94 2.48 -6.05
CA ASP A 184 -23.02 3.33 -6.55
C ASP A 184 -22.91 4.76 -5.99
N ILE A 185 -22.63 4.92 -4.69
CA ILE A 185 -22.33 6.23 -4.11
C ILE A 185 -21.06 6.83 -4.73
N ALA A 186 -20.01 6.06 -4.87
CA ALA A 186 -18.74 6.52 -5.45
C ALA A 186 -18.91 6.96 -6.92
N ARG A 187 -19.75 6.28 -7.71
CA ARG A 187 -20.09 6.67 -9.09
C ARG A 187 -20.79 8.02 -9.15
N SER A 188 -21.71 8.30 -8.21
CA SER A 188 -22.40 9.60 -8.17
C SER A 188 -21.45 10.78 -7.88
N HIS A 189 -20.26 10.49 -7.33
CA HIS A 189 -19.20 11.44 -7.04
C HIS A 189 -17.98 11.31 -7.98
N ASN A 190 -18.02 10.48 -9.01
CA ASN A 190 -16.91 10.20 -9.94
C ASN A 190 -15.65 9.63 -9.25
N ASN A 191 -15.82 8.87 -8.17
CA ASN A 191 -14.74 8.32 -7.33
C ASN A 191 -14.74 6.78 -7.24
N ASN A 192 -15.53 6.10 -8.09
CA ASN A 192 -15.61 4.65 -8.10
C ASN A 192 -14.32 3.97 -8.55
N ALA A 193 -14.20 2.68 -8.28
CA ALA A 193 -13.21 1.83 -8.91
C ALA A 193 -13.52 1.69 -10.40
N ASN A 194 -12.54 1.95 -11.25
CA ASN A 194 -12.67 1.75 -12.70
C ASN A 194 -12.04 0.41 -13.09
N TYR A 195 -12.86 -0.63 -13.12
CA TYR A 195 -12.40 -2.00 -13.35
C TYR A 195 -11.89 -2.24 -14.77
N ASP A 196 -12.41 -1.56 -15.78
CA ASP A 196 -11.90 -1.63 -17.16
C ASP A 196 -10.48 -1.06 -17.23
N ASN A 197 -10.22 0.06 -16.54
CA ASN A 197 -8.89 0.63 -16.45
C ASN A 197 -7.93 -0.26 -15.65
N ILE A 198 -8.39 -0.86 -14.54
CA ILE A 198 -7.61 -1.83 -13.75
C ILE A 198 -7.18 -3.00 -14.63
N LYS A 199 -8.14 -3.60 -15.36
CA LYS A 199 -7.87 -4.68 -16.30
C LYS A 199 -6.86 -4.26 -17.36
N SER A 200 -7.10 -3.14 -18.01
CA SER A 200 -6.21 -2.62 -19.05
C SER A 200 -4.79 -2.41 -18.54
N ILE A 201 -4.62 -1.85 -17.34
CA ILE A 201 -3.28 -1.66 -16.74
C ILE A 201 -2.61 -3.00 -16.49
N ILE A 202 -3.26 -3.92 -15.76
CA ILE A 202 -2.64 -5.18 -15.31
C ILE A 202 -2.27 -6.07 -16.49
N GLU A 203 -3.15 -6.19 -17.50
CA GLU A 203 -2.91 -7.03 -18.67
C GLU A 203 -1.84 -6.49 -19.62
N ASN A 204 -1.50 -5.20 -19.53
CA ASN A 204 -0.48 -4.58 -20.39
C ASN A 204 0.85 -4.28 -19.66
N ILE A 205 1.00 -4.65 -18.38
CA ILE A 205 2.25 -4.46 -17.67
C ILE A 205 3.34 -5.38 -18.21
N SER A 206 4.49 -4.79 -18.55
CA SER A 206 5.68 -5.54 -18.93
C SER A 206 6.55 -5.85 -17.71
N ILE A 207 6.76 -7.14 -17.43
CA ILE A 207 7.71 -7.59 -16.38
C ILE A 207 9.11 -7.05 -16.66
N SER A 208 9.54 -7.01 -17.92
CA SER A 208 10.85 -6.49 -18.31
C SER A 208 11.00 -5.00 -17.99
N GLU A 209 9.94 -4.20 -18.14
CA GLU A 209 9.95 -2.79 -17.75
C GLU A 209 9.97 -2.60 -16.23
N LEU A 210 9.18 -3.37 -15.49
CA LEU A 210 9.22 -3.35 -14.03
C LEU A 210 10.61 -3.72 -13.52
N ALA A 211 11.19 -4.80 -14.05
CA ALA A 211 12.53 -5.25 -13.70
C ALA A 211 13.59 -4.17 -13.97
N LYS A 212 13.56 -3.58 -15.16
CA LYS A 212 14.50 -2.51 -15.54
C LYS A 212 14.41 -1.31 -14.59
N LYS A 213 13.19 -0.88 -14.27
CA LYS A 213 12.96 0.21 -13.31
C LYS A 213 13.45 -0.16 -11.90
N ALA A 214 13.23 -1.41 -11.47
CA ALA A 214 13.67 -1.93 -10.18
C ALA A 214 15.19 -2.25 -10.11
N GLY A 215 15.95 -2.04 -11.19
CA GLY A 215 17.39 -2.33 -11.22
C GLY A 215 17.72 -3.83 -11.28
N LEU A 216 16.78 -4.66 -11.71
CA LEU A 216 16.91 -6.11 -11.83
C LEU A 216 16.85 -6.54 -13.30
N THR A 217 17.33 -7.76 -13.59
CA THR A 217 17.01 -8.46 -14.84
C THR A 217 15.58 -9.00 -14.80
N ALA A 218 14.95 -9.27 -15.94
CA ALA A 218 13.62 -9.85 -15.99
C ALA A 218 13.54 -11.18 -15.22
N LYS A 219 14.55 -12.05 -15.36
CA LYS A 219 14.62 -13.34 -14.63
C LYS A 219 14.69 -13.16 -13.11
N GLU A 220 15.43 -12.18 -12.62
CA GLU A 220 15.52 -11.87 -11.18
C GLU A 220 14.19 -11.30 -10.65
N TYR A 221 13.52 -10.47 -11.44
CA TYR A 221 12.23 -9.91 -11.07
C TYR A 221 11.14 -11.00 -11.03
N GLU A 222 11.11 -11.89 -12.03
CA GLU A 222 10.24 -13.07 -12.02
C GLU A 222 10.53 -13.98 -10.81
N ARG A 223 11.79 -14.13 -10.45
CA ARG A 223 12.17 -14.89 -9.26
C ARG A 223 11.63 -14.21 -7.98
N LEU A 224 11.72 -12.89 -7.86
CA LEU A 224 11.13 -12.12 -6.77
C LEU A 224 9.62 -12.31 -6.68
N MET A 225 8.93 -12.33 -7.83
CA MET A 225 7.48 -12.54 -7.90
C MET A 225 7.05 -13.94 -7.44
N GLN A 226 7.96 -14.93 -7.41
CA GLN A 226 7.61 -16.34 -7.20
C GLN A 226 8.23 -16.96 -5.94
N THR A 227 9.37 -16.46 -5.48
CA THR A 227 10.07 -17.07 -4.36
C THR A 227 9.31 -16.91 -3.03
N PRO A 228 9.11 -18.01 -2.26
CA PRO A 228 8.54 -17.94 -0.93
C PRO A 228 9.60 -17.62 0.15
N PHE A 229 10.88 -17.56 -0.21
CA PHE A 229 11.98 -17.38 0.72
C PHE A 229 12.24 -15.90 0.99
N VAL A 230 11.98 -15.46 2.22
CA VAL A 230 12.10 -14.04 2.63
C VAL A 230 13.50 -13.50 2.41
N ASP A 231 14.55 -14.27 2.74
CA ASP A 231 15.95 -13.86 2.56
C ASP A 231 16.28 -13.60 1.09
N GLU A 232 15.75 -14.41 0.18
CA GLU A 232 15.92 -14.22 -1.26
C GLU A 232 15.18 -12.96 -1.73
N CYS A 233 13.97 -12.71 -1.23
CA CYS A 233 13.23 -11.49 -1.53
C CYS A 233 14.03 -10.25 -1.10
N VAL A 234 14.53 -10.24 0.14
CA VAL A 234 15.34 -9.14 0.67
C VAL A 234 16.61 -8.95 -0.14
N HIS A 235 17.31 -10.04 -0.47
CA HIS A 235 18.51 -9.99 -1.32
C HIS A 235 18.23 -9.34 -2.68
N LEU A 236 17.18 -9.76 -3.38
CA LEU A 236 16.82 -9.24 -4.70
C LEU A 236 16.42 -7.76 -4.62
N ILE A 237 15.64 -7.36 -3.62
CA ILE A 237 15.26 -5.95 -3.42
C ILE A 237 16.50 -5.08 -3.19
N LEU A 238 17.38 -5.48 -2.26
CA LEU A 238 18.62 -4.74 -1.97
C LEU A 238 19.56 -4.69 -3.17
N LYS A 239 19.65 -5.78 -3.95
CA LYS A 239 20.43 -5.82 -5.20
C LYS A 239 19.89 -4.80 -6.20
N GLY A 240 18.58 -4.75 -6.41
CA GLY A 240 17.96 -3.79 -7.32
C GLY A 240 18.25 -2.35 -6.89
N ILE A 241 18.07 -2.02 -5.62
CA ILE A 241 18.36 -0.69 -5.07
C ILE A 241 19.84 -0.32 -5.27
N LYS A 242 20.75 -1.23 -4.97
CA LYS A 242 22.21 -1.02 -5.18
C LYS A 242 22.55 -0.73 -6.64
N ASN A 243 22.00 -1.50 -7.58
CA ASN A 243 22.24 -1.31 -9.00
C ASN A 243 21.77 0.06 -9.50
N LEU A 244 20.66 0.58 -8.96
CA LEU A 244 20.15 1.91 -9.29
C LEU A 244 21.02 3.03 -8.71
N SER A 245 21.50 2.88 -7.48
CA SER A 245 22.38 3.85 -6.83
C SER A 245 23.72 3.98 -7.55
N SER A 246 24.32 2.86 -7.98
CA SER A 246 25.58 2.84 -8.72
C SER A 246 25.49 3.55 -10.08
N LYS A 247 24.33 3.47 -10.76
CA LYS A 247 24.10 4.18 -12.03
C LYS A 247 23.99 5.69 -11.86
N LYS A 248 23.42 6.17 -10.74
CA LYS A 248 23.35 7.61 -10.43
C LYS A 248 24.72 8.21 -10.13
N GLY A 249 25.62 7.47 -9.44
CA GLY A 249 26.97 7.92 -9.16
C GLY A 249 27.82 8.10 -10.42
N SER A 250 27.72 7.15 -11.37
CA SER A 250 28.49 7.22 -12.62
C SER A 250 28.05 8.33 -13.60
N LEU A 251 26.86 8.87 -13.45
CA LEU A 251 26.38 10.02 -14.24
C LEU A 251 26.84 11.36 -13.67
N ASN A 252 27.05 11.44 -12.35
CA ASN A 252 27.53 12.66 -11.69
C ASN A 252 29.07 12.83 -11.83
N ASP A 253 29.81 11.74 -12.08
CA ASP A 253 31.27 11.80 -12.31
C ASP A 253 31.65 12.15 -13.75
N GLN A 254 30.67 12.31 -14.66
CA GLN A 254 30.85 12.67 -16.08
C GLN A 254 30.35 14.08 -16.44
N ALA A 255 29.83 14.83 -15.44
CA ALA A 255 29.36 16.21 -15.59
C ALA A 255 30.29 17.20 -14.88
#